data_0f9ee8d0688db8ff08972d1ea3aa4e12
#
_entry.id   0f9ee8d0688db8ff08972d1ea3aa4e12
#
_cell.length_a   1.000
_cell.length_b   1.000
_cell.length_c   1.000
_cell.angle_alpha   90.00
_cell.angle_beta   90.00
_cell.angle_gamma   90.00
#
_symmetry.space_group_name_H-M   'P 1'
#
loop_
_entity.id
_entity.type
_entity.pdbx_description
1 polymer ?
#
loop_
_entity_poly.entity_id
_entity_poly.type
_entity_poly.pdbx_seq_one_letter_code
_entity_poly.pdbx_strand_id
1 'polypeptide(L)'
;MNNRQLSLFSEYEWTKMISPAFSRKKNQAEWNLRVNRLGAVRADLSKDLQLSDEGCPIIQPYYGIPQHPLINFKEALAIESFEYWVHFFIDDVLFEQIWNPRYTARDIDILCRFKGIFTPDFTLDPRLSQWQEQFNIFRSRVIGQLIQKRGGIAIPTIGWSFRRSFDYCFCGLSEGGTVAISTNGVLNNFVSLRLFKEGVFELERRLRPEVIFIYGEKIELRTNARLIWHPNTQLVHLRKHDSQKRN
;
A
#
# COMPACT_ATOMS: atom_id res chain seq x y z
N MET A 1 16.77 -5.83 -36.27
CA MET A 1 16.37 -7.16 -35.79
C MET A 1 14.94 -7.07 -35.29
N ASN A 2 14.08 -7.91 -35.83
CA ASN A 2 12.63 -7.76 -35.75
C ASN A 2 12.08 -8.10 -34.35
N ASN A 3 11.39 -7.17 -33.70
CA ASN A 3 10.69 -7.34 -32.40
C ASN A 3 9.66 -8.48 -32.36
N ARG A 4 9.42 -9.20 -33.44
CA ARG A 4 8.49 -10.33 -33.52
C ARG A 4 9.05 -11.66 -32.99
N GLN A 5 10.37 -11.77 -32.76
CA GLN A 5 10.96 -13.03 -32.25
C GLN A 5 10.97 -13.11 -30.73
N LEU A 6 10.76 -11.99 -30.02
CA LEU A 6 10.76 -11.97 -28.54
C LEU A 6 9.40 -12.40 -27.92
N SER A 7 8.33 -12.51 -28.73
CA SER A 7 7.00 -12.91 -28.28
C SER A 7 6.71 -14.43 -28.35
N LEU A 8 7.69 -15.22 -28.75
CA LEU A 8 7.52 -16.69 -28.95
C LEU A 8 7.65 -17.51 -27.65
N PHE A 9 8.16 -16.90 -26.60
CA PHE A 9 8.36 -17.61 -25.32
C PHE A 9 7.80 -16.76 -24.17
N SER A 10 7.06 -17.40 -23.26
CA SER A 10 6.66 -16.77 -22.00
C SER A 10 7.91 -16.47 -21.14
N GLU A 11 7.81 -15.51 -20.22
CA GLU A 11 8.89 -15.23 -19.25
C GLU A 11 9.36 -16.49 -18.50
N TYR A 12 8.43 -17.39 -18.24
CA TYR A 12 8.68 -18.67 -17.60
C TYR A 12 9.54 -19.62 -18.49
N GLU A 13 9.30 -19.63 -19.80
CA GLU A 13 10.09 -20.42 -20.76
C GLU A 13 11.48 -19.83 -20.94
N TRP A 14 11.61 -18.50 -20.98
CA TRP A 14 12.89 -17.80 -20.97
C TRP A 14 13.72 -18.16 -19.73
N THR A 15 13.11 -18.14 -18.55
CA THR A 15 13.76 -18.50 -17.29
C THR A 15 14.29 -19.95 -17.31
N LYS A 16 13.56 -20.87 -17.93
CA LYS A 16 14.01 -22.26 -18.14
C LYS A 16 15.19 -22.36 -19.10
N MET A 17 15.21 -21.56 -20.15
CA MET A 17 16.27 -21.59 -21.17
C MET A 17 17.58 -20.96 -20.67
N ILE A 18 17.49 -19.89 -19.89
CA ILE A 18 18.66 -19.16 -19.37
C ILE A 18 19.28 -19.85 -18.15
N SER A 19 18.53 -20.61 -17.40
CA SER A 19 19.00 -21.32 -16.21
C SER A 19 18.72 -22.84 -16.30
N PRO A 20 19.65 -23.62 -16.91
CA PRO A 20 19.55 -25.09 -16.94
C PRO A 20 19.40 -25.71 -15.54
N ALA A 21 19.76 -24.98 -14.50
CA ALA A 21 19.64 -25.36 -13.11
C ALA A 21 18.17 -25.43 -12.60
N PHE A 22 17.22 -24.80 -13.29
CA PHE A 22 15.80 -24.77 -12.89
C PHE A 22 15.09 -26.12 -13.06
N SER A 23 15.67 -27.08 -13.80
CA SER A 23 15.03 -28.35 -14.16
C SER A 23 15.19 -29.47 -13.13
N ARG A 24 15.97 -29.29 -12.05
CA ARG A 24 16.18 -30.34 -11.02
C ARG A 24 15.57 -29.95 -9.68
N LYS A 25 14.76 -30.86 -9.09
CA LYS A 25 14.14 -30.68 -7.74
C LYS A 25 15.13 -30.26 -6.65
N LYS A 26 16.39 -30.69 -6.75
CA LYS A 26 17.48 -30.31 -5.83
C LYS A 26 17.81 -28.81 -5.89
N ASN A 27 17.70 -28.19 -7.07
CA ASN A 27 18.00 -26.79 -7.28
C ASN A 27 16.87 -25.86 -6.81
N GLN A 28 15.63 -26.34 -6.76
CA GLN A 28 14.52 -25.55 -6.22
C GLN A 28 14.69 -25.31 -4.71
N ALA A 29 15.17 -26.32 -3.95
CA ALA A 29 15.46 -26.14 -2.53
C ALA A 29 16.60 -25.16 -2.29
N GLU A 30 17.69 -25.22 -3.07
CA GLU A 30 18.81 -24.29 -3.01
C GLU A 30 18.39 -22.87 -3.43
N TRP A 31 17.57 -22.75 -4.48
CA TRP A 31 16.98 -21.47 -4.89
C TRP A 31 16.12 -20.87 -3.79
N ASN A 32 15.25 -21.67 -3.19
CA ASN A 32 14.41 -21.24 -2.07
C ASN A 32 15.25 -20.76 -0.86
N LEU A 33 16.37 -21.44 -0.56
CA LEU A 33 17.29 -21.00 0.48
C LEU A 33 17.99 -19.68 0.13
N ARG A 34 18.37 -19.48 -1.14
CA ARG A 34 18.97 -18.21 -1.60
C ARG A 34 17.96 -17.07 -1.57
N VAL A 35 16.75 -17.30 -2.08
CA VAL A 35 15.67 -16.31 -2.08
C VAL A 35 15.27 -15.91 -0.66
N ASN A 36 15.22 -16.85 0.27
CA ASN A 36 14.93 -16.56 1.67
C ASN A 36 16.03 -15.71 2.36
N ARG A 37 17.26 -15.67 1.80
CA ARG A 37 18.35 -14.81 2.27
C ARG A 37 18.28 -13.38 1.73
N LEU A 38 17.44 -13.10 0.73
CA LEU A 38 17.20 -11.74 0.22
C LEU A 38 16.23 -10.98 1.13
N GLY A 39 16.61 -10.83 2.40
CA GLY A 39 15.76 -10.25 3.45
C GLY A 39 15.25 -8.84 3.15
N ALA A 40 16.02 -8.02 2.42
CA ALA A 40 15.62 -6.65 2.10
C ALA A 40 14.45 -6.60 1.10
N VAL A 41 14.47 -7.43 0.06
CA VAL A 41 13.41 -7.45 -0.99
C VAL A 41 12.27 -8.41 -0.66
N ARG A 42 12.40 -9.22 0.39
CA ARG A 42 11.36 -10.13 0.89
C ARG A 42 10.76 -11.02 -0.20
N ALA A 43 11.61 -11.58 -1.03
CA ALA A 43 11.19 -12.51 -2.08
C ALA A 43 10.45 -13.76 -1.53
N ASP A 44 10.62 -14.06 -0.24
CA ASP A 44 9.85 -15.09 0.48
C ASP A 44 8.35 -14.81 0.51
N LEU A 45 7.94 -13.52 0.55
CA LEU A 45 6.53 -13.12 0.59
C LEU A 45 5.86 -13.17 -0.78
N SER A 46 6.63 -13.03 -1.87
CA SER A 46 6.08 -12.87 -3.22
C SER A 46 5.79 -14.19 -3.95
N LYS A 47 6.17 -15.35 -3.40
CA LYS A 47 6.05 -16.66 -4.06
C LYS A 47 4.63 -17.03 -4.49
N ASP A 48 3.64 -16.67 -3.67
CA ASP A 48 2.25 -17.08 -3.86
C ASP A 48 1.34 -15.89 -4.14
N LEU A 49 1.90 -14.71 -4.42
CA LEU A 49 1.11 -13.51 -4.71
C LEU A 49 0.50 -13.58 -6.10
N GLN A 50 -0.73 -13.09 -6.23
CA GLN A 50 -1.31 -12.78 -7.52
C GLN A 50 -0.75 -11.43 -7.97
N LEU A 51 -0.16 -11.39 -9.14
CA LEU A 51 0.46 -10.19 -9.71
C LEU A 51 -0.35 -9.69 -10.91
N SER A 52 -0.39 -8.38 -11.10
CA SER A 52 -0.86 -7.76 -12.33
C SER A 52 0.17 -7.97 -13.45
N ASP A 53 -0.18 -7.58 -14.67
CA ASP A 53 0.73 -7.66 -15.84
C ASP A 53 2.01 -6.86 -15.63
N GLU A 54 1.96 -5.78 -14.83
CA GLU A 54 3.13 -4.98 -14.45
C GLU A 54 3.94 -5.60 -13.29
N GLY A 55 3.55 -6.77 -12.77
CA GLY A 55 4.21 -7.43 -11.66
C GLY A 55 3.87 -6.87 -10.28
N CYS A 56 2.82 -6.08 -10.15
CA CYS A 56 2.37 -5.52 -8.88
C CYS A 56 1.37 -6.47 -8.19
N PRO A 57 1.49 -6.73 -6.86
CA PRO A 57 0.51 -7.57 -6.17
C PRO A 57 -0.89 -6.98 -6.23
N ILE A 58 -1.88 -7.82 -6.55
CA ILE A 58 -3.27 -7.41 -6.71
C ILE A 58 -3.96 -7.37 -5.36
N ILE A 59 -4.64 -6.26 -5.05
CA ILE A 59 -5.56 -6.14 -3.93
C ILE A 59 -6.99 -6.20 -4.47
N GLN A 60 -7.78 -7.13 -3.97
CA GLN A 60 -9.20 -7.24 -4.31
C GLN A 60 -9.96 -6.04 -3.76
N PRO A 61 -10.90 -5.45 -4.52
CA PRO A 61 -11.66 -4.30 -4.09
C PRO A 61 -12.56 -4.65 -2.89
N TYR A 62 -12.69 -3.75 -1.94
CA TYR A 62 -13.62 -3.82 -0.84
C TYR A 62 -14.82 -2.93 -1.13
N TYR A 63 -16.01 -3.49 -1.16
CA TYR A 63 -17.27 -2.79 -1.42
C TYR A 63 -17.99 -2.46 -0.11
N GLY A 64 -17.43 -1.56 0.66
CA GLY A 64 -18.00 -1.17 1.94
C GLY A 64 -17.45 0.14 2.45
N ILE A 65 -18.07 0.68 3.48
CA ILE A 65 -17.59 1.88 4.16
C ILE A 65 -16.90 1.43 5.43
N PRO A 66 -15.60 1.79 5.64
CA PRO A 66 -14.93 1.53 6.90
C PRO A 66 -15.66 2.33 8.00
N GLN A 67 -16.36 1.58 8.85
CA GLN A 67 -17.04 2.14 10.00
C GLN A 67 -16.11 2.02 11.19
N HIS A 68 -15.94 3.10 11.91
CA HIS A 68 -15.07 3.39 13.05
C HIS A 68 -14.95 2.35 14.14
N PRO A 69 -14.17 2.63 15.14
CA PRO A 69 -13.14 3.64 15.31
C PRO A 69 -11.84 3.27 14.58
N LEU A 70 -10.96 4.27 14.40
CA LEU A 70 -9.64 4.10 13.78
C LEU A 70 -8.55 4.13 14.84
N ILE A 71 -7.56 3.26 14.68
CA ILE A 71 -6.30 3.29 15.44
C ILE A 71 -5.12 3.15 14.48
N ASN A 72 -3.97 3.68 14.88
CA ASN A 72 -2.77 3.49 14.08
C ASN A 72 -2.12 2.10 14.32
N PHE A 73 -1.23 1.71 13.42
CA PHE A 73 -0.55 0.42 13.47
C PHE A 73 0.16 0.16 14.82
N LYS A 74 0.82 1.18 15.41
CA LYS A 74 1.54 1.03 16.67
C LYS A 74 0.59 0.75 17.84
N GLU A 75 -0.54 1.46 17.88
CA GLU A 75 -1.60 1.23 18.85
C GLU A 75 -2.22 -0.16 18.67
N ALA A 76 -2.44 -0.59 17.42
CA ALA A 76 -2.99 -1.90 17.11
C ALA A 76 -2.14 -3.06 17.65
N LEU A 77 -0.82 -2.91 17.72
CA LEU A 77 0.06 -3.93 18.30
C LEU A 77 0.02 -3.98 19.83
N ALA A 78 -0.56 -2.97 20.50
CA ALA A 78 -0.56 -2.84 21.96
C ALA A 78 -1.95 -3.03 22.59
N ILE A 79 -3.03 -3.08 21.78
CA ILE A 79 -4.40 -3.17 22.27
C ILE A 79 -4.93 -4.62 22.19
N GLU A 80 -5.84 -4.97 23.10
CA GLU A 80 -6.48 -6.29 23.12
C GLU A 80 -7.85 -6.30 22.39
N SER A 81 -8.44 -5.14 22.15
CA SER A 81 -9.73 -5.03 21.43
C SER A 81 -9.49 -4.92 19.92
N PHE A 82 -10.25 -5.68 19.13
CA PHE A 82 -10.12 -5.75 17.67
C PHE A 82 -11.29 -5.09 16.93
N GLU A 83 -12.11 -4.29 17.62
CA GLU A 83 -13.28 -3.58 17.04
C GLU A 83 -12.90 -2.32 16.26
N TYR A 84 -11.66 -2.21 15.79
CA TYR A 84 -11.09 -1.06 15.14
C TYR A 84 -10.71 -1.35 13.68
N TRP A 85 -10.62 -0.27 12.88
CA TRP A 85 -9.87 -0.25 11.63
C TRP A 85 -8.46 0.25 11.89
N VAL A 86 -7.48 -0.38 11.27
CA VAL A 86 -6.07 -0.01 11.47
C VAL A 86 -5.58 0.80 10.29
N HIS A 87 -4.91 1.92 10.58
CA HIS A 87 -4.29 2.77 9.58
C HIS A 87 -2.78 2.92 9.77
N PHE A 88 -2.10 3.34 8.69
CA PHE A 88 -0.67 3.57 8.64
C PHE A 88 -0.33 5.02 8.26
N PHE A 89 -1.26 5.97 8.43
CA PHE A 89 -1.03 7.40 8.19
C PHE A 89 -0.23 8.04 9.32
N ILE A 90 0.92 7.46 9.61
CA ILE A 90 1.90 7.83 10.62
C ILE A 90 3.30 7.77 9.99
N ASP A 91 4.33 8.21 10.69
CA ASP A 91 5.70 8.15 10.19
C ASP A 91 6.13 6.69 9.90
N ASP A 92 6.78 6.47 8.75
CA ASP A 92 7.22 5.15 8.26
C ASP A 92 8.01 4.37 9.32
N VAL A 93 8.88 5.04 10.09
CA VAL A 93 9.70 4.41 11.14
C VAL A 93 8.88 3.71 12.22
N LEU A 94 7.61 4.11 12.39
CA LEU A 94 6.71 3.54 13.38
C LEU A 94 6.06 2.23 12.92
N PHE A 95 6.09 1.93 11.62
CA PHE A 95 5.51 0.72 11.05
C PHE A 95 6.44 -0.06 10.11
N GLU A 96 7.66 0.41 9.87
CA GLU A 96 8.64 -0.29 9.01
C GLU A 96 8.89 -1.75 9.44
N GLN A 97 8.69 -2.06 10.72
CA GLN A 97 8.84 -3.42 11.23
C GLN A 97 7.93 -4.45 10.53
N ILE A 98 6.78 -4.04 9.96
CA ILE A 98 5.88 -4.95 9.26
C ILE A 98 6.56 -5.60 8.04
N TRP A 99 7.59 -4.95 7.48
CA TRP A 99 8.42 -5.47 6.40
C TRP A 99 9.58 -6.32 6.88
N ASN A 100 9.90 -6.32 8.17
CA ASN A 100 11.01 -7.07 8.72
C ASN A 100 10.67 -8.56 8.86
N PRO A 101 11.50 -9.50 8.32
CA PRO A 101 11.25 -10.94 8.39
C PRO A 101 10.90 -11.48 9.78
N ARG A 102 11.46 -10.86 10.81
CA ARG A 102 11.24 -11.26 12.20
C ARG A 102 9.83 -11.01 12.70
N TYR A 103 9.17 -9.97 12.18
CA TYR A 103 7.89 -9.48 12.73
C TYR A 103 6.72 -9.65 11.77
N THR A 104 6.94 -9.70 10.46
CA THR A 104 5.89 -9.68 9.43
C THR A 104 4.79 -10.70 9.68
N ALA A 105 5.12 -11.97 9.93
CA ALA A 105 4.11 -13.02 10.11
C ALA A 105 3.22 -12.73 11.31
N ARG A 106 3.83 -12.40 12.46
CA ARG A 106 3.13 -12.03 13.70
C ARG A 106 2.24 -10.80 13.50
N ASP A 107 2.78 -9.75 12.89
CA ASP A 107 2.07 -8.49 12.74
C ASP A 107 0.87 -8.65 11.79
N ILE A 108 1.01 -9.43 10.71
CA ILE A 108 -0.11 -9.76 9.82
C ILE A 108 -1.18 -10.58 10.56
N ASP A 109 -0.78 -11.58 11.35
CA ASP A 109 -1.74 -12.40 12.11
C ASP A 109 -2.52 -11.55 13.13
N ILE A 110 -1.85 -10.58 13.78
CA ILE A 110 -2.52 -9.60 14.66
C ILE A 110 -3.50 -8.74 13.86
N LEU A 111 -3.05 -8.17 12.73
CA LEU A 111 -3.85 -7.28 11.89
C LEU A 111 -5.10 -7.95 11.32
N CYS A 112 -5.04 -9.24 11.00
CA CYS A 112 -6.20 -10.00 10.51
C CYS A 112 -7.33 -10.15 11.56
N ARG A 113 -7.09 -9.86 12.82
CA ARG A 113 -8.10 -9.91 13.88
C ARG A 113 -8.97 -8.67 13.94
N PHE A 114 -8.51 -7.55 13.38
CA PHE A 114 -9.23 -6.29 13.33
C PHE A 114 -10.34 -6.29 12.28
N LYS A 115 -11.25 -5.30 12.34
CA LYS A 115 -12.34 -5.13 11.36
C LYS A 115 -11.84 -4.96 9.93
N GLY A 116 -10.64 -4.45 9.77
CA GLY A 116 -9.92 -4.28 8.52
C GLY A 116 -8.74 -3.34 8.68
N ILE A 117 -7.95 -3.24 7.65
CA ILE A 117 -6.81 -2.32 7.59
C ILE A 117 -6.89 -1.44 6.35
N PHE A 118 -6.31 -0.25 6.44
CA PHE A 118 -5.76 0.45 5.28
C PHE A 118 -4.37 -0.07 5.03
N THR A 119 -3.96 -0.29 3.77
CA THR A 119 -2.60 -0.81 3.52
C THR A 119 -1.54 0.20 3.94
N PRO A 120 -0.31 -0.25 4.26
CA PRO A 120 0.77 0.65 4.69
C PRO A 120 0.98 1.81 3.72
N ASP A 121 1.03 3.03 4.27
CA ASP A 121 1.26 4.29 3.55
C ASP A 121 2.75 4.62 3.52
N PHE A 122 3.55 3.76 2.87
CA PHE A 122 4.99 4.01 2.71
C PHE A 122 5.21 5.28 1.90
N THR A 123 6.10 6.13 2.39
CA THR A 123 6.39 7.45 1.84
C THR A 123 6.76 7.42 0.36
N LEU A 124 6.05 8.22 -0.44
CA LEU A 124 6.41 8.59 -1.79
C LEU A 124 6.88 10.05 -1.78
N ASP A 125 8.09 10.32 -2.26
CA ASP A 125 8.71 11.64 -2.21
C ASP A 125 9.41 11.96 -3.54
N PRO A 126 9.26 13.16 -4.11
CA PRO A 126 9.91 13.54 -5.36
C PRO A 126 11.44 13.38 -5.38
N ARG A 127 12.07 13.34 -4.19
CA ARG A 127 13.52 13.13 -4.03
C ARG A 127 13.93 11.67 -4.14
N LEU A 128 12.98 10.74 -4.01
CA LEU A 128 13.22 9.31 -4.21
C LEU A 128 13.34 9.03 -5.72
N SER A 129 14.13 8.02 -6.06
CA SER A 129 14.10 7.47 -7.42
C SER A 129 12.77 6.75 -7.68
N GLN A 130 12.39 6.65 -8.95
CA GLN A 130 11.19 5.91 -9.35
C GLN A 130 11.17 4.48 -8.80
N TRP A 131 12.32 3.79 -8.78
CA TRP A 131 12.44 2.43 -8.25
C TRP A 131 12.17 2.32 -6.76
N GLN A 132 12.56 3.33 -5.98
CA GLN A 132 12.28 3.38 -4.55
C GLN A 132 10.80 3.61 -4.29
N GLU A 133 10.16 4.50 -5.04
CA GLU A 133 8.72 4.74 -4.95
C GLU A 133 7.92 3.50 -5.36
N GLN A 134 8.28 2.86 -6.49
CA GLN A 134 7.65 1.61 -6.93
C GLN A 134 7.82 0.48 -5.91
N PHE A 135 9.01 0.39 -5.26
CA PHE A 135 9.22 -0.58 -4.19
C PHE A 135 8.34 -0.31 -2.97
N ASN A 136 8.13 0.95 -2.60
CA ASN A 136 7.23 1.33 -1.52
C ASN A 136 5.77 0.95 -1.83
N ILE A 137 5.33 1.19 -3.06
CA ILE A 137 4.00 0.75 -3.53
C ILE A 137 3.91 -0.77 -3.51
N PHE A 138 4.91 -1.47 -4.04
CA PHE A 138 4.98 -2.94 -4.02
C PHE A 138 4.84 -3.49 -2.60
N ARG A 139 5.61 -2.96 -1.62
CA ARG A 139 5.51 -3.37 -0.21
C ARG A 139 4.10 -3.20 0.35
N SER A 140 3.48 -2.06 0.08
CA SER A 140 2.10 -1.77 0.49
C SER A 140 1.11 -2.81 -0.06
N ARG A 141 1.22 -3.12 -1.36
CA ARG A 141 0.36 -4.11 -2.02
C ARG A 141 0.60 -5.53 -1.51
N VAL A 142 1.87 -5.92 -1.27
CA VAL A 142 2.21 -7.22 -0.64
C VAL A 142 1.49 -7.39 0.68
N ILE A 143 1.60 -6.41 1.58
CA ILE A 143 0.95 -6.49 2.90
C ILE A 143 -0.56 -6.59 2.75
N GLY A 144 -1.17 -5.76 1.90
CA GLY A 144 -2.62 -5.81 1.65
C GLY A 144 -3.08 -7.18 1.15
N GLN A 145 -2.39 -7.76 0.16
CA GLN A 145 -2.75 -9.08 -0.36
C GLN A 145 -2.54 -10.20 0.66
N LEU A 146 -1.48 -10.12 1.49
CA LEU A 146 -1.24 -11.10 2.56
C LEU A 146 -2.34 -11.07 3.62
N ILE A 147 -2.87 -9.90 3.97
CA ILE A 147 -4.05 -9.76 4.84
C ILE A 147 -5.26 -10.43 4.20
N GLN A 148 -5.55 -10.12 2.93
CA GLN A 148 -6.70 -10.70 2.21
C GLN A 148 -6.59 -12.22 2.08
N LYS A 149 -5.41 -12.76 1.82
CA LYS A 149 -5.17 -14.21 1.77
C LYS A 149 -5.43 -14.92 3.10
N ARG A 150 -5.34 -14.22 4.23
CA ARG A 150 -5.69 -14.74 5.55
C ARG A 150 -7.14 -14.48 5.95
N GLY A 151 -7.97 -14.01 5.01
CA GLY A 151 -9.39 -13.70 5.24
C GLY A 151 -9.65 -12.36 5.90
N GLY A 152 -8.63 -11.52 6.11
CA GLY A 152 -8.78 -10.15 6.60
C GLY A 152 -9.22 -9.18 5.48
N ILE A 153 -9.67 -8.01 5.88
CA ILE A 153 -10.06 -6.93 4.97
C ILE A 153 -8.90 -5.94 4.85
N ALA A 154 -8.50 -5.64 3.61
CA ALA A 154 -7.50 -4.62 3.32
C ALA A 154 -8.03 -3.64 2.27
N ILE A 155 -8.10 -2.36 2.63
CA ILE A 155 -8.43 -1.26 1.73
C ILE A 155 -7.11 -0.65 1.24
N PRO A 156 -6.89 -0.50 -0.07
CA PRO A 156 -5.66 0.06 -0.58
C PRO A 156 -5.52 1.54 -0.20
N THR A 157 -4.39 1.87 0.41
CA THR A 157 -3.92 3.25 0.53
C THR A 157 -3.20 3.63 -0.76
N ILE A 158 -3.54 4.79 -1.32
CA ILE A 158 -2.96 5.32 -2.55
C ILE A 158 -2.31 6.66 -2.24
N GLY A 159 -1.02 6.74 -2.51
CA GLY A 159 -0.24 7.97 -2.44
C GLY A 159 0.40 8.26 -3.79
N TRP A 160 0.83 9.49 -3.98
CA TRP A 160 1.62 9.95 -5.12
C TRP A 160 2.55 11.08 -4.69
N SER A 161 3.71 11.16 -5.35
CA SER A 161 4.72 12.18 -5.02
C SER A 161 4.75 13.30 -6.05
N PHE A 162 4.65 12.94 -7.33
CA PHE A 162 4.68 13.83 -8.48
C PHE A 162 3.94 13.20 -9.65
N ARG A 163 3.73 13.93 -10.77
CA ARG A 163 2.96 13.42 -11.93
C ARG A 163 3.49 12.10 -12.47
N ARG A 164 4.82 11.89 -12.47
CA ARG A 164 5.40 10.62 -12.91
C ARG A 164 4.89 9.41 -12.11
N SER A 165 4.53 9.61 -10.83
CA SER A 165 4.05 8.53 -10.00
C SER A 165 2.65 8.05 -10.37
N PHE A 166 1.88 8.83 -11.13
CA PHE A 166 0.58 8.39 -11.65
C PHE A 166 0.69 7.17 -12.59
N ASP A 167 1.87 6.93 -13.18
CA ASP A 167 2.08 5.80 -14.08
C ASP A 167 2.16 4.46 -13.34
N TYR A 168 2.40 4.48 -12.03
CA TYR A 168 2.60 3.26 -11.23
C TYR A 168 1.88 3.23 -9.88
N CYS A 169 1.40 4.35 -9.32
CA CYS A 169 0.80 4.35 -7.99
C CYS A 169 -0.57 3.63 -7.91
N PHE A 170 -1.19 3.37 -9.05
CA PHE A 170 -2.47 2.65 -9.16
C PHE A 170 -2.30 1.17 -9.50
N CYS A 171 -1.06 0.68 -9.69
CA CYS A 171 -0.83 -0.71 -10.07
C CYS A 171 -1.36 -1.70 -9.03
N GLY A 172 -1.81 -2.87 -9.50
CA GLY A 172 -2.38 -3.91 -8.66
C GLY A 172 -3.76 -3.59 -8.06
N LEU A 173 -4.44 -2.54 -8.54
CA LEU A 173 -5.76 -2.14 -8.08
C LEU A 173 -6.78 -2.24 -9.21
N SER A 174 -7.97 -2.73 -8.89
CA SER A 174 -9.11 -2.83 -9.81
C SER A 174 -10.03 -1.61 -9.70
N GLU A 175 -10.87 -1.40 -10.71
CA GLU A 175 -11.91 -0.39 -10.67
C GLU A 175 -12.97 -0.70 -9.58
N GLY A 176 -13.59 0.33 -9.07
CA GLY A 176 -14.64 0.25 -8.05
C GLY A 176 -14.13 0.14 -6.61
N GLY A 177 -15.04 -0.14 -5.69
CA GLY A 177 -14.75 -0.34 -4.28
C GLY A 177 -14.30 0.91 -3.53
N THR A 178 -13.70 0.68 -2.37
CA THR A 178 -13.20 1.72 -1.47
C THR A 178 -11.68 1.82 -1.54
N VAL A 179 -11.19 3.04 -1.62
CA VAL A 179 -9.75 3.36 -1.55
C VAL A 179 -9.49 4.38 -0.44
N ALA A 180 -8.27 4.48 0.02
CA ALA A 180 -7.87 5.47 1.02
C ALA A 180 -6.76 6.37 0.52
N ILE A 181 -6.82 7.64 0.89
CA ILE A 181 -5.79 8.66 0.64
C ILE A 181 -5.59 9.51 1.89
N SER A 182 -4.48 10.26 1.93
CA SER A 182 -4.20 11.15 3.05
C SER A 182 -3.94 12.58 2.57
N THR A 183 -4.42 13.57 3.31
CA THR A 183 -4.09 14.98 3.10
C THR A 183 -2.92 15.45 3.97
N ASN A 184 -2.23 14.55 4.66
CA ASN A 184 -1.05 14.90 5.44
C ASN A 184 0.02 15.55 4.56
N GLY A 185 0.48 16.75 4.95
CA GLY A 185 1.46 17.51 4.18
C GLY A 185 0.94 18.22 2.93
N VAL A 186 -0.31 17.96 2.49
CA VAL A 186 -0.89 18.54 1.25
C VAL A 186 -1.09 20.06 1.37
N LEU A 187 -1.48 20.54 2.54
CA LEU A 187 -1.76 21.98 2.76
C LEU A 187 -0.52 22.83 3.04
N ASN A 188 0.68 22.24 3.02
CA ASN A 188 1.91 22.98 3.31
C ASN A 188 2.22 24.06 2.25
N ASN A 189 1.78 23.85 1.02
CA ASN A 189 1.95 24.83 -0.06
C ASN A 189 0.97 24.59 -1.22
N PHE A 190 0.83 25.61 -2.08
CA PHE A 190 -0.08 25.58 -3.23
C PHE A 190 0.26 24.47 -4.24
N VAL A 191 1.54 24.16 -4.45
CA VAL A 191 1.98 23.13 -5.41
C VAL A 191 1.53 21.75 -4.96
N SER A 192 1.72 21.43 -3.67
CA SER A 192 1.27 20.17 -3.08
C SER A 192 -0.24 20.01 -3.17
N LEU A 193 -1.00 21.05 -2.87
CA LEU A 193 -2.46 21.04 -2.98
C LEU A 193 -2.93 20.82 -4.43
N ARG A 194 -2.29 21.50 -5.41
CA ARG A 194 -2.62 21.32 -6.81
C ARG A 194 -2.34 19.90 -7.29
N LEU A 195 -1.15 19.39 -6.96
CA LEU A 195 -0.75 18.03 -7.31
C LEU A 195 -1.67 16.99 -6.68
N PHE A 196 -2.08 17.22 -5.43
CA PHE A 196 -3.04 16.34 -4.76
C PHE A 196 -4.37 16.28 -5.52
N LYS A 197 -4.92 17.42 -5.93
CA LYS A 197 -6.17 17.49 -6.71
C LYS A 197 -6.02 16.83 -8.10
N GLU A 198 -4.87 16.99 -8.76
CA GLU A 198 -4.55 16.30 -10.02
C GLU A 198 -4.52 14.77 -9.78
N GLY A 199 -3.94 14.29 -8.67
CA GLY A 199 -3.89 12.88 -8.33
C GLY A 199 -5.27 12.29 -8.01
N VAL A 200 -6.15 13.05 -7.34
CA VAL A 200 -7.55 12.62 -7.12
C VAL A 200 -8.29 12.48 -8.45
N PHE A 201 -8.06 13.38 -9.41
CA PHE A 201 -8.62 13.27 -10.75
C PHE A 201 -8.12 12.00 -11.47
N GLU A 202 -6.82 11.71 -11.43
CA GLU A 202 -6.23 10.49 -12.00
C GLU A 202 -6.74 9.21 -11.32
N LEU A 203 -6.90 9.24 -10.00
CA LEU A 203 -7.49 8.16 -9.22
C LEU A 203 -8.90 7.84 -9.70
N GLU A 204 -9.75 8.86 -9.83
CA GLU A 204 -11.12 8.68 -10.29
C GLU A 204 -11.17 8.20 -11.75
N ARG A 205 -10.33 8.76 -12.62
CA ARG A 205 -10.26 8.37 -14.03
C ARG A 205 -9.87 6.91 -14.22
N ARG A 206 -8.95 6.38 -13.39
CA ARG A 206 -8.39 5.03 -13.53
C ARG A 206 -9.14 3.98 -12.74
N LEU A 207 -9.58 4.30 -11.53
CA LEU A 207 -10.15 3.31 -10.60
C LEU A 207 -11.66 3.50 -10.39
N ARG A 208 -12.25 4.64 -10.72
CA ARG A 208 -13.69 4.92 -10.50
C ARG A 208 -14.19 4.40 -9.15
N PRO A 209 -13.55 4.76 -8.03
CA PRO A 209 -13.92 4.22 -6.73
C PRO A 209 -15.34 4.65 -6.34
N GLU A 210 -16.06 3.76 -5.64
CA GLU A 210 -17.36 4.12 -5.04
C GLU A 210 -17.18 5.02 -3.83
N VAL A 211 -16.12 4.75 -3.04
CA VAL A 211 -15.79 5.47 -1.81
C VAL A 211 -14.32 5.85 -1.80
N ILE A 212 -14.03 7.10 -1.49
CA ILE A 212 -12.70 7.57 -1.15
C ILE A 212 -12.68 7.92 0.34
N PHE A 213 -11.96 7.13 1.12
CA PHE A 213 -11.68 7.43 2.52
C PHE A 213 -10.50 8.39 2.60
N ILE A 214 -10.66 9.51 3.31
CA ILE A 214 -9.64 10.56 3.36
C ILE A 214 -9.25 10.82 4.82
N TYR A 215 -7.98 10.56 5.12
CA TYR A 215 -7.40 10.84 6.42
C TYR A 215 -6.71 12.20 6.42
N GLY A 216 -7.12 13.09 7.32
CA GLY A 216 -6.52 14.40 7.48
C GLY A 216 -7.50 15.57 7.38
N GLU A 217 -7.02 16.73 6.92
CA GLU A 217 -7.83 17.94 6.84
C GLU A 217 -8.74 17.95 5.61
N LYS A 218 -9.95 18.52 5.78
CA LYS A 218 -10.93 18.62 4.69
C LYS A 218 -10.49 19.68 3.69
N ILE A 219 -10.54 19.31 2.41
CA ILE A 219 -10.32 20.22 1.28
C ILE A 219 -11.43 20.02 0.25
N GLU A 220 -11.68 21.02 -0.57
CA GLU A 220 -12.64 20.89 -1.65
C GLU A 220 -12.08 20.02 -2.77
N LEU A 221 -12.78 18.92 -3.07
CA LEU A 221 -12.48 17.97 -4.13
C LEU A 221 -13.66 17.85 -5.08
N ARG A 222 -13.36 17.69 -6.36
CA ARG A 222 -14.35 17.37 -7.40
C ARG A 222 -14.21 15.90 -7.74
N THR A 223 -15.20 15.11 -7.38
CA THR A 223 -15.24 13.66 -7.61
C THR A 223 -16.69 13.17 -7.58
N ASN A 224 -16.99 12.09 -8.28
CA ASN A 224 -18.27 11.40 -8.21
C ASN A 224 -18.30 10.37 -7.05
N ALA A 225 -17.14 10.01 -6.51
CA ALA A 225 -17.04 9.07 -5.40
C ALA A 225 -17.62 9.67 -4.10
N ARG A 226 -18.16 8.83 -3.26
CA ARG A 226 -18.55 9.22 -1.90
C ARG A 226 -17.30 9.48 -1.06
N LEU A 227 -17.18 10.70 -0.50
CA LEU A 227 -16.06 11.08 0.36
C LEU A 227 -16.37 10.80 1.82
N ILE A 228 -15.51 10.04 2.50
CA ILE A 228 -15.53 9.80 3.94
C ILE A 228 -14.29 10.44 4.56
N TRP A 229 -14.50 11.46 5.37
CA TRP A 229 -13.42 12.21 6.01
C TRP A 229 -13.18 11.76 7.43
N HIS A 230 -11.91 11.50 7.76
CA HIS A 230 -11.47 11.23 9.12
C HIS A 230 -10.36 12.22 9.51
N PRO A 231 -10.51 12.99 10.61
CA PRO A 231 -9.51 13.97 11.02
C PRO A 231 -8.21 13.28 11.45
N ASN A 232 -7.08 13.95 11.20
CA ASN A 232 -5.81 13.50 11.75
C ASN A 232 -5.81 13.67 13.28
N THR A 233 -5.98 12.58 14.01
CA THR A 233 -6.10 12.57 15.47
C THR A 233 -4.81 13.03 16.17
N GLN A 234 -3.64 12.80 15.59
CA GLN A 234 -2.36 13.25 16.14
C GLN A 234 -2.26 14.78 16.13
N LEU A 235 -2.65 15.44 15.04
CA LEU A 235 -2.68 16.91 14.96
C LEU A 235 -3.73 17.51 15.89
N VAL A 236 -4.86 16.84 16.10
CA VAL A 236 -5.90 17.29 17.03
C VAL A 236 -5.39 17.29 18.47
N HIS A 237 -4.64 16.28 18.88
CA HIS A 237 -4.03 16.23 20.21
C HIS A 237 -2.96 17.30 20.41
N LEU A 238 -2.09 17.54 19.43
CA LEU A 238 -1.07 18.59 19.49
C LEU A 238 -1.70 19.98 19.60
N ARG A 239 -2.70 20.31 18.79
CA ARG A 239 -3.41 21.59 18.84
C ARG A 239 -4.13 21.83 20.18
N LYS A 240 -4.70 20.80 20.81
CA LYS A 240 -5.30 20.87 22.15
C LYS A 240 -4.25 21.15 23.22
N HIS A 241 -3.08 20.52 23.13
CA HIS A 241 -1.98 20.73 24.09
C HIS A 241 -1.38 22.14 24.00
N ASP A 242 -1.25 22.69 22.80
CA ASP A 242 -0.75 24.05 22.59
C ASP A 242 -1.76 25.14 23.02
N SER A 243 -3.06 24.87 22.86
CA SER A 243 -4.09 25.78 23.36
C SER A 243 -4.19 25.80 24.89
N GLN A 244 -3.89 24.69 25.56
CA GLN A 244 -3.84 24.61 27.02
C GLN A 244 -2.58 25.25 27.63
N LYS A 245 -1.49 25.37 26.86
CA LYS A 245 -0.26 26.08 27.32
C LYS A 245 -0.31 27.60 27.15
N ARG A 246 -1.29 28.11 26.40
CA ARG A 246 -1.45 29.57 26.14
C ARG A 246 -2.53 30.23 27.02
N ASN A 247 -3.22 29.46 27.86
CA ASN A 247 -4.11 29.92 28.92
C ASN A 247 -3.45 29.71 30.30
#